data_1ba9611007738b97f34f01498acbcd45
#
_entry.id   1ba9611007738b97f34f01498acbcd45
#
_cell.length_a   1.000
_cell.length_b   1.000
_cell.length_c   1.000
_cell.angle_alpha   90.00
_cell.angle_beta   90.00
_cell.angle_gamma   90.00
#
_symmetry.space_group_name_H-M   'P 1'
#
loop_
_entity.id
_entity.type
_entity.pdbx_description
1 polymer ?
#
loop_
_entity_poly.entity_id
_entity_poly.type
_entity_poly.pdbx_seq_one_letter_code
_entity_poly.pdbx_strand_id
1 'polypeptide(L)'
;MAEQARYQSGPDDAAEKKKRSRYAILVADMLNDFVYGKLKCERAQRIIPNIKLLLDYARQKDIPVFYCNDEHLMDDTYEMKIWGPHAMKGTEGAKVIEELKPHESDYIIPKRRYSAFDGTGLEYALKGAYNGKGADTIIITGMHTHICGTHTAYDAFVRGLNIVVPEDGVDAFTEKDHVSGLDYMKRAYGAKITKLSDIISSL
;
A
#
# COMPACT_ATOMS: atom_id res chain seq x y z
N MET A 1 -40.84 -8.32 0.52
CA MET A 1 -40.33 -7.81 1.80
C MET A 1 -39.30 -8.78 2.28
N ALA A 2 -38.03 -8.49 2.11
CA ALA A 2 -36.93 -9.32 2.58
C ALA A 2 -36.51 -8.82 3.95
N GLU A 3 -36.68 -9.70 4.93
CA GLU A 3 -36.32 -9.51 6.33
C GLU A 3 -34.81 -9.56 6.46
N GLN A 4 -34.19 -8.42 6.81
CA GLN A 4 -32.77 -8.36 7.13
C GLN A 4 -32.53 -9.08 8.47
N ALA A 5 -31.90 -10.24 8.40
CA ALA A 5 -31.40 -10.92 9.59
C ALA A 5 -30.36 -10.03 10.26
N ARG A 6 -30.72 -9.39 11.39
CA ARG A 6 -29.80 -8.69 12.28
C ARG A 6 -28.99 -9.74 13.03
N TYR A 7 -27.70 -9.83 12.72
CA TYR A 7 -26.74 -10.55 13.55
C TYR A 7 -26.67 -9.83 14.91
N GLN A 8 -27.21 -10.44 15.95
CA GLN A 8 -27.09 -9.96 17.32
C GLN A 8 -25.78 -10.49 17.88
N SER A 9 -24.84 -9.61 18.15
CA SER A 9 -23.63 -9.89 18.93
C SER A 9 -24.05 -10.24 20.37
N GLY A 10 -23.53 -11.35 20.88
CA GLY A 10 -23.75 -11.79 22.26
C GLY A 10 -23.00 -10.91 23.29
N PRO A 11 -23.30 -11.04 24.59
CA PRO A 11 -22.83 -10.15 25.65
C PRO A 11 -21.38 -10.33 26.12
N ASP A 12 -20.51 -11.10 25.41
CA ASP A 12 -19.17 -11.44 25.90
C ASP A 12 -18.02 -10.54 25.38
N ASP A 13 -18.29 -9.45 24.62
CA ASP A 13 -17.25 -8.61 24.01
C ASP A 13 -16.72 -7.46 24.89
N ALA A 14 -17.02 -7.42 26.20
CA ALA A 14 -16.71 -6.27 27.04
C ALA A 14 -15.34 -6.29 27.74
N ALA A 15 -14.45 -7.25 27.47
CA ALA A 15 -13.16 -7.37 28.15
C ALA A 15 -11.95 -7.68 27.26
N GLU A 16 -12.02 -7.51 25.93
CA GLU A 16 -10.82 -7.56 25.11
C GLU A 16 -9.96 -6.32 25.36
N LYS A 17 -8.87 -6.49 26.11
CA LYS A 17 -7.77 -5.49 26.15
C LYS A 17 -7.46 -5.12 24.71
N LYS A 18 -7.68 -3.86 24.35
CA LYS A 18 -7.44 -3.30 23.01
C LYS A 18 -6.04 -3.71 22.55
N LYS A 19 -5.95 -4.81 21.80
CA LYS A 19 -4.70 -5.36 21.32
C LYS A 19 -4.06 -4.31 20.44
N ARG A 20 -2.84 -3.87 20.78
CA ARG A 20 -2.12 -2.88 19.96
C ARG A 20 -1.94 -3.45 18.56
N SER A 21 -2.41 -2.72 17.54
CA SER A 21 -2.25 -3.12 16.15
C SER A 21 -0.78 -3.26 15.78
N ARG A 22 -0.49 -4.27 14.97
CA ARG A 22 0.84 -4.51 14.39
C ARG A 22 0.81 -4.01 12.94
N TYR A 23 1.32 -2.81 12.77
CA TYR A 23 1.31 -2.12 11.49
C TYR A 23 2.42 -2.61 10.56
N ALA A 24 2.18 -2.54 9.25
CA ALA A 24 3.21 -2.63 8.22
C ALA A 24 2.99 -1.51 7.20
N ILE A 25 4.07 -0.84 6.79
CA ILE A 25 4.00 0.22 5.79
C ILE A 25 4.27 -0.39 4.41
N LEU A 26 3.38 -0.19 3.45
CA LEU A 26 3.56 -0.55 2.07
C LEU A 26 3.80 0.70 1.23
N VAL A 27 4.93 0.75 0.54
CA VAL A 27 5.26 1.81 -0.42
C VAL A 27 5.14 1.22 -1.82
N ALA A 28 4.11 1.62 -2.54
CA ALA A 28 3.83 1.13 -3.89
C ALA A 28 4.38 2.09 -4.94
N ASP A 29 5.24 1.58 -5.80
CA ASP A 29 5.60 2.16 -7.10
C ASP A 29 6.11 3.63 -7.07
N MET A 30 6.80 4.04 -6.01
CA MET A 30 7.51 5.31 -6.00
C MET A 30 8.83 5.18 -6.77
N LEU A 31 8.70 4.85 -8.06
CA LEU A 31 9.78 4.56 -8.98
C LEU A 31 10.11 5.73 -9.91
N ASN A 32 11.34 5.73 -10.44
CA ASN A 32 11.75 6.76 -11.40
C ASN A 32 10.81 6.86 -12.61
N ASP A 33 10.35 5.72 -13.17
CA ASP A 33 9.43 5.74 -14.31
C ASP A 33 8.07 6.37 -13.99
N PHE A 34 7.58 6.24 -12.76
CA PHE A 34 6.27 6.79 -12.36
C PHE A 34 6.35 8.24 -11.84
N VAL A 35 7.48 8.65 -11.28
CA VAL A 35 7.62 10.00 -10.73
C VAL A 35 8.22 10.96 -11.75
N TYR A 36 9.23 10.53 -12.50
CA TYR A 36 10.02 11.38 -13.38
C TYR A 36 10.11 10.90 -14.83
N GLY A 37 9.86 9.59 -15.08
CA GLY A 37 10.17 8.90 -16.32
C GLY A 37 8.98 8.64 -17.25
N LYS A 38 8.88 7.42 -17.76
CA LYS A 38 7.98 7.02 -18.86
C LYS A 38 6.49 7.15 -18.56
N LEU A 39 6.09 6.86 -17.35
CA LEU A 39 4.71 7.00 -16.87
C LEU A 39 4.58 8.14 -15.85
N LYS A 40 5.33 9.21 -16.06
CA LYS A 40 5.38 10.36 -15.16
C LYS A 40 3.99 10.81 -14.72
N CYS A 41 3.80 10.82 -13.41
CA CYS A 41 2.67 11.43 -12.75
C CYS A 41 3.13 12.64 -11.94
N GLU A 42 2.81 13.86 -12.38
CA GLU A 42 3.24 15.08 -11.68
C GLU A 42 2.72 15.16 -10.25
N ARG A 43 1.57 14.55 -10.01
CA ARG A 43 0.95 14.48 -8.67
C ARG A 43 1.74 13.60 -7.70
N ALA A 44 2.56 12.67 -8.19
CA ALA A 44 3.41 11.82 -7.36
C ALA A 44 4.37 12.63 -6.47
N GLN A 45 4.84 13.77 -6.96
CA GLN A 45 5.77 14.62 -6.20
C GLN A 45 5.16 15.21 -4.93
N ARG A 46 3.83 15.37 -4.89
CA ARG A 46 3.12 15.96 -3.75
C ARG A 46 3.15 15.06 -2.51
N ILE A 47 3.19 13.74 -2.72
CA ILE A 47 3.14 12.76 -1.64
C ILE A 47 4.51 12.37 -1.10
N ILE A 48 5.60 12.70 -1.81
CA ILE A 48 6.96 12.33 -1.41
C ILE A 48 7.30 12.80 0.01
N PRO A 49 7.09 14.07 0.40
CA PRO A 49 7.43 14.53 1.76
C PRO A 49 6.67 13.77 2.85
N ASN A 50 5.40 13.47 2.61
CA ASN A 50 4.56 12.75 3.55
C ASN A 50 4.99 11.29 3.70
N ILE A 51 5.26 10.60 2.58
CA ILE A 51 5.78 9.23 2.63
C ILE A 51 7.10 9.21 3.38
N LYS A 52 8.03 10.13 3.06
CA LYS A 52 9.31 10.21 3.76
C LYS A 52 9.14 10.36 5.27
N LEU A 53 8.26 11.27 5.70
CA LEU A 53 7.98 11.46 7.12
C LEU A 53 7.46 10.17 7.79
N LEU A 54 6.54 9.46 7.12
CA LEU A 54 6.02 8.19 7.63
C LEU A 54 7.12 7.13 7.73
N LEU A 55 7.99 7.02 6.72
CA LEU A 55 9.08 6.04 6.72
C LEU A 55 10.10 6.32 7.81
N ASP A 56 10.50 7.58 7.98
CA ASP A 56 11.43 7.99 9.05
C ASP A 56 10.84 7.65 10.43
N TYR A 57 9.54 7.90 10.63
CA TYR A 57 8.84 7.54 11.86
C TYR A 57 8.74 6.03 12.06
N ALA A 58 8.35 5.29 11.02
CA ALA A 58 8.20 3.84 11.06
C ALA A 58 9.52 3.15 11.46
N ARG A 59 10.62 3.56 10.87
CA ARG A 59 11.98 3.04 11.17
C ARG A 59 12.39 3.32 12.63
N GLN A 60 12.08 4.50 13.18
CA GLN A 60 12.31 4.83 14.58
C GLN A 60 11.50 3.98 15.56
N LYS A 61 10.39 3.39 15.10
CA LYS A 61 9.47 2.57 15.89
C LYS A 61 9.53 1.08 15.59
N ASP A 62 10.52 0.66 14.80
CA ASP A 62 10.67 -0.74 14.33
C ASP A 62 9.41 -1.27 13.64
N ILE A 63 8.66 -0.39 12.96
CA ILE A 63 7.52 -0.79 12.14
C ILE A 63 8.06 -1.23 10.78
N PRO A 64 7.78 -2.48 10.33
CA PRO A 64 8.34 -2.99 9.08
C PRO A 64 7.82 -2.22 7.86
N VAL A 65 8.73 -1.92 6.94
CA VAL A 65 8.48 -1.21 5.68
C VAL A 65 8.69 -2.18 4.52
N PHE A 66 7.74 -2.19 3.59
CA PHE A 66 7.72 -3.03 2.40
C PHE A 66 7.61 -2.17 1.15
N TYR A 67 8.63 -2.20 0.31
CA TYR A 67 8.62 -1.59 -1.01
C TYR A 67 8.04 -2.58 -2.02
N CYS A 68 6.81 -2.34 -2.43
CA CYS A 68 6.05 -3.20 -3.32
C CYS A 68 6.05 -2.56 -4.72
N ASN A 69 7.06 -2.85 -5.50
CA ASN A 69 7.37 -2.11 -6.71
C ASN A 69 7.25 -2.95 -7.96
N ASP A 70 6.75 -2.37 -9.04
CA ASP A 70 6.82 -2.97 -10.35
C ASP A 70 8.27 -3.28 -10.74
N GLU A 71 8.49 -4.51 -11.15
CA GLU A 71 9.73 -4.98 -11.75
C GLU A 71 9.38 -5.93 -12.89
N HIS A 72 8.99 -5.36 -14.04
CA HIS A 72 8.52 -6.12 -15.18
C HIS A 72 9.64 -6.84 -15.93
N LEU A 73 9.30 -8.02 -16.47
CA LEU A 73 10.16 -8.78 -17.38
C LEU A 73 9.69 -8.59 -18.82
N MET A 74 10.55 -8.94 -19.78
CA MET A 74 10.24 -8.76 -21.22
C MET A 74 9.02 -9.55 -21.69
N ASP A 75 8.64 -10.61 -20.98
CA ASP A 75 7.48 -11.44 -21.27
C ASP A 75 6.18 -11.00 -20.56
N ASP A 76 6.22 -9.91 -19.78
CA ASP A 76 5.04 -9.30 -19.15
C ASP A 76 4.23 -8.50 -20.16
N THR A 77 3.41 -9.19 -20.96
CA THR A 77 2.73 -8.54 -22.09
C THR A 77 1.41 -7.87 -21.73
N TYR A 78 0.79 -8.16 -20.57
CA TYR A 78 -0.57 -7.68 -20.24
C TYR A 78 -0.60 -6.19 -19.95
N GLU A 79 0.16 -5.72 -18.98
CA GLU A 79 0.20 -4.31 -18.60
C GLU A 79 0.92 -3.47 -19.66
N MET A 80 1.94 -4.03 -20.32
CA MET A 80 2.64 -3.34 -21.40
C MET A 80 1.77 -3.02 -22.62
N LYS A 81 0.66 -3.75 -22.85
CA LYS A 81 -0.32 -3.41 -23.90
C LYS A 81 -1.10 -2.14 -23.57
N ILE A 82 -1.25 -1.82 -22.28
CA ILE A 82 -2.01 -0.68 -21.80
C ILE A 82 -1.09 0.52 -21.59
N TRP A 83 0.05 0.31 -20.94
CA TRP A 83 0.93 1.37 -20.44
C TRP A 83 2.24 1.52 -21.22
N GLY A 84 2.54 0.59 -22.11
CA GLY A 84 3.86 0.48 -22.72
C GLY A 84 4.92 -0.06 -21.75
N PRO A 85 6.16 -0.33 -22.22
CA PRO A 85 7.24 -0.83 -21.37
C PRO A 85 7.64 0.22 -20.31
N HIS A 86 7.53 -0.16 -19.04
CA HIS A 86 7.87 0.67 -17.89
C HIS A 86 8.38 -0.21 -16.75
N ALA A 87 9.07 0.37 -15.80
CA ALA A 87 9.64 -0.29 -14.62
C ALA A 87 10.30 -1.65 -14.95
N MET A 88 11.03 -1.68 -16.08
CA MET A 88 11.68 -2.91 -16.57
C MET A 88 12.83 -3.31 -15.65
N LYS A 89 12.88 -4.58 -15.28
CA LYS A 89 13.93 -5.13 -14.42
C LYS A 89 15.34 -4.71 -14.87
N GLY A 90 16.13 -4.22 -13.92
CA GLY A 90 17.52 -3.82 -14.16
C GLY A 90 17.69 -2.45 -14.79
N THR A 91 16.61 -1.70 -15.07
CA THR A 91 16.69 -0.33 -15.59
C THR A 91 16.63 0.72 -14.49
N GLU A 92 17.07 1.95 -14.78
CA GLU A 92 16.92 3.09 -13.87
C GLU A 92 15.44 3.41 -13.60
N GLY A 93 14.55 3.15 -14.55
CA GLY A 93 13.11 3.36 -14.42
C GLY A 93 12.47 2.52 -13.30
N ALA A 94 12.99 1.31 -13.07
CA ALA A 94 12.50 0.39 -12.03
C ALA A 94 13.11 0.68 -10.64
N LYS A 95 14.02 1.64 -10.51
CA LYS A 95 14.58 2.00 -9.20
C LYS A 95 13.65 2.94 -8.45
N VAL A 96 13.59 2.76 -7.13
CA VAL A 96 12.94 3.72 -6.23
C VAL A 96 13.63 5.07 -6.36
N ILE A 97 12.85 6.15 -6.33
CA ILE A 97 13.39 7.51 -6.35
C ILE A 97 14.33 7.74 -5.17
N GLU A 98 15.36 8.58 -5.36
CA GLU A 98 16.41 8.79 -4.33
C GLU A 98 15.84 9.35 -3.03
N GLU A 99 14.79 10.18 -3.09
CA GLU A 99 14.13 10.80 -1.91
C GLU A 99 13.50 9.77 -0.97
N LEU A 100 13.15 8.60 -1.48
CA LEU A 100 12.51 7.50 -0.72
C LEU A 100 13.33 6.22 -0.74
N LYS A 101 14.63 6.32 -0.94
CA LYS A 101 15.52 5.17 -1.04
C LYS A 101 15.35 4.18 0.12
N PRO A 102 15.21 2.88 -0.17
CA PRO A 102 15.10 1.86 0.86
C PRO A 102 16.34 1.79 1.76
N HIS A 103 16.12 1.51 3.03
CA HIS A 103 17.18 1.14 3.98
C HIS A 103 17.42 -0.38 3.94
N GLU A 104 18.54 -0.83 4.48
CA GLU A 104 18.90 -2.26 4.56
C GLU A 104 17.87 -3.09 5.36
N SER A 105 17.19 -2.45 6.31
CA SER A 105 16.14 -3.09 7.13
C SER A 105 14.80 -3.22 6.42
N ASP A 106 14.61 -2.58 5.27
CA ASP A 106 13.34 -2.57 4.55
C ASP A 106 13.21 -3.80 3.65
N TYR A 107 12.00 -4.29 3.47
CA TYR A 107 11.71 -5.41 2.59
C TYR A 107 11.47 -4.93 1.16
N ILE A 108 12.11 -5.60 0.19
CA ILE A 108 11.90 -5.33 -1.23
C ILE A 108 11.04 -6.45 -1.80
N ILE A 109 9.86 -6.10 -2.30
CA ILE A 109 8.86 -7.02 -2.84
C ILE A 109 8.62 -6.66 -4.30
N PRO A 110 9.38 -7.23 -5.24
CA PRO A 110 9.13 -7.01 -6.66
C PRO A 110 7.79 -7.62 -7.06
N LYS A 111 7.00 -6.87 -7.81
CA LYS A 111 5.71 -7.32 -8.33
C LYS A 111 5.64 -7.14 -9.85
N ARG A 112 4.76 -7.91 -10.49
CA ARG A 112 4.54 -7.91 -11.94
C ARG A 112 3.06 -7.67 -12.29
N ARG A 113 2.26 -7.31 -11.29
CA ARG A 113 0.82 -7.05 -11.38
C ARG A 113 0.47 -5.89 -10.45
N TYR A 114 -0.73 -5.36 -10.61
CA TYR A 114 -1.20 -4.21 -9.82
C TYR A 114 -1.16 -4.47 -8.32
N SER A 115 -1.65 -5.64 -7.89
CA SER A 115 -1.62 -5.99 -6.47
C SER A 115 -0.23 -6.37 -6.00
N ALA A 116 0.15 -5.85 -4.85
CA ALA A 116 1.39 -6.21 -4.17
C ALA A 116 1.41 -7.67 -3.66
N PHE A 117 0.26 -8.34 -3.60
CA PHE A 117 0.15 -9.73 -3.16
C PHE A 117 0.23 -10.73 -4.32
N ASP A 118 -0.11 -10.31 -5.55
CA ASP A 118 -0.24 -11.25 -6.67
C ASP A 118 1.11 -11.76 -7.16
N GLY A 119 1.36 -13.05 -6.94
CA GLY A 119 2.59 -13.73 -7.35
C GLY A 119 3.85 -13.27 -6.62
N THR A 120 3.73 -12.65 -5.43
CA THR A 120 4.84 -12.10 -4.64
C THR A 120 5.04 -12.81 -3.31
N GLY A 121 6.15 -12.48 -2.62
CA GLY A 121 6.42 -12.94 -1.26
C GLY A 121 5.80 -12.08 -0.15
N LEU A 122 4.97 -11.07 -0.47
CA LEU A 122 4.48 -10.09 0.51
C LEU A 122 3.72 -10.75 1.66
N GLU A 123 2.78 -11.66 1.35
CA GLU A 123 1.97 -12.32 2.39
C GLU A 123 2.85 -13.10 3.38
N TYR A 124 3.85 -13.82 2.87
CA TYR A 124 4.79 -14.54 3.69
C TYR A 124 5.61 -13.60 4.59
N ALA A 125 6.12 -12.51 4.02
CA ALA A 125 6.90 -11.53 4.74
C ALA A 125 6.07 -10.80 5.82
N LEU A 126 4.81 -10.44 5.53
CA LEU A 126 3.89 -9.85 6.52
C LEU A 126 3.61 -10.82 7.69
N LYS A 127 3.44 -12.12 7.41
CA LYS A 127 3.27 -13.15 8.45
C LYS A 127 4.53 -13.36 9.30
N GLY A 128 5.71 -13.19 8.70
CA GLY A 128 7.00 -13.27 9.39
C GLY A 128 7.32 -12.07 10.28
N ALA A 129 6.70 -10.93 10.03
CA ALA A 129 6.93 -9.71 10.80
C ALA A 129 6.65 -9.91 12.31
N TYR A 130 7.25 -9.04 13.14
CA TYR A 130 7.07 -9.08 14.59
C TYR A 130 7.41 -10.44 15.22
N ASN A 131 8.51 -11.05 14.76
CA ASN A 131 8.97 -12.36 15.24
C ASN A 131 7.91 -13.47 15.01
N GLY A 132 7.29 -13.47 13.85
CA GLY A 132 6.29 -14.48 13.45
C GLY A 132 4.88 -14.24 14.00
N LYS A 133 4.64 -13.13 14.72
CA LYS A 133 3.28 -12.74 15.15
C LYS A 133 2.45 -12.14 14.01
N GLY A 134 3.11 -11.74 12.94
CA GLY A 134 2.53 -11.14 11.75
C GLY A 134 2.01 -9.71 11.93
N ALA A 135 1.97 -8.95 10.85
CA ALA A 135 1.22 -7.70 10.80
C ALA A 135 -0.28 -7.99 10.68
N ASP A 136 -1.14 -7.18 11.33
CA ASP A 136 -2.59 -7.27 11.23
C ASP A 136 -3.21 -6.03 10.57
N THR A 137 -2.41 -5.00 10.36
CA THR A 137 -2.83 -3.73 9.77
C THR A 137 -1.78 -3.24 8.78
N ILE A 138 -2.19 -2.96 7.56
CA ILE A 138 -1.31 -2.37 6.55
C ILE A 138 -1.66 -0.90 6.31
N ILE A 139 -0.62 -0.09 6.12
CA ILE A 139 -0.74 1.31 5.67
C ILE A 139 -0.25 1.36 4.23
N ILE A 140 -1.13 1.63 3.28
CA ILE A 140 -0.82 1.66 1.85
C ILE A 140 -0.47 3.09 1.45
N THR A 141 0.72 3.28 0.86
CA THR A 141 1.20 4.56 0.32
C THR A 141 1.70 4.40 -1.11
N GLY A 142 1.90 5.52 -1.81
CA GLY A 142 2.48 5.53 -3.16
C GLY A 142 1.45 5.60 -4.28
N MET A 143 1.79 5.01 -5.43
CA MET A 143 1.08 5.17 -6.70
C MET A 143 0.52 3.83 -7.21
N HIS A 144 -0.55 3.82 -7.99
CA HIS A 144 -1.59 4.84 -8.09
C HIS A 144 -2.75 4.45 -7.21
N THR A 145 -3.41 5.41 -6.58
CA THR A 145 -4.53 5.18 -5.65
C THR A 145 -5.57 4.20 -6.18
N HIS A 146 -6.03 4.41 -7.44
CA HIS A 146 -7.11 3.64 -8.07
C HIS A 146 -6.64 2.36 -8.78
N ILE A 147 -5.32 2.12 -8.87
CA ILE A 147 -4.73 0.94 -9.52
C ILE A 147 -4.04 0.09 -8.47
N CYS A 148 -2.72 0.23 -8.29
CA CYS A 148 -1.94 -0.61 -7.37
C CYS A 148 -2.45 -0.51 -5.92
N GLY A 149 -2.81 0.71 -5.46
CA GLY A 149 -3.40 0.92 -4.15
C GLY A 149 -4.71 0.15 -3.95
N THR A 150 -5.66 0.30 -4.87
CA THR A 150 -6.98 -0.35 -4.79
C THR A 150 -6.90 -1.87 -4.90
N HIS A 151 -6.08 -2.41 -5.82
CA HIS A 151 -5.94 -3.86 -5.97
C HIS A 151 -5.19 -4.50 -4.80
N THR A 152 -4.18 -3.81 -4.25
CA THR A 152 -3.52 -4.24 -3.01
C THR A 152 -4.47 -4.22 -1.83
N ALA A 153 -5.34 -3.20 -1.73
CA ALA A 153 -6.35 -3.12 -0.69
C ALA A 153 -7.40 -4.25 -0.80
N TYR A 154 -7.81 -4.64 -2.02
CA TYR A 154 -8.66 -5.79 -2.23
C TYR A 154 -8.02 -7.08 -1.69
N ASP A 155 -6.78 -7.33 -2.07
CA ASP A 155 -6.08 -8.52 -1.64
C ASP A 155 -5.80 -8.56 -0.12
N ALA A 156 -5.61 -7.40 0.48
CA ALA A 156 -5.52 -7.27 1.93
C ALA A 156 -6.85 -7.58 2.62
N PHE A 157 -7.97 -7.06 2.06
CA PHE A 157 -9.32 -7.31 2.55
C PHE A 157 -9.67 -8.80 2.57
N VAL A 158 -9.41 -9.53 1.48
CA VAL A 158 -9.70 -10.97 1.42
C VAL A 158 -8.82 -11.82 2.33
N ARG A 159 -7.72 -11.25 2.84
CA ARG A 159 -6.80 -11.87 3.82
C ARG A 159 -7.11 -11.47 5.27
N GLY A 160 -8.17 -10.67 5.49
CA GLY A 160 -8.58 -10.23 6.82
C GLY A 160 -7.63 -9.20 7.46
N LEU A 161 -6.83 -8.49 6.67
CA LEU A 161 -5.98 -7.41 7.16
C LEU A 161 -6.79 -6.12 7.30
N ASN A 162 -6.52 -5.35 8.35
CA ASN A 162 -7.00 -3.98 8.45
C ASN A 162 -6.24 -3.08 7.47
N ILE A 163 -6.96 -2.16 6.82
CA ILE A 163 -6.41 -1.31 5.78
C ILE A 163 -6.51 0.14 6.20
N VAL A 164 -5.38 0.84 6.18
CA VAL A 164 -5.30 2.29 6.42
C VAL A 164 -4.67 2.93 5.18
N VAL A 165 -5.26 4.01 4.70
CA VAL A 165 -4.73 4.73 3.55
C VAL A 165 -4.64 6.21 3.91
N PRO A 166 -3.43 6.78 4.01
CA PRO A 166 -3.27 8.22 4.13
C PRO A 166 -3.65 8.87 2.80
N GLU A 167 -4.71 9.68 2.78
CA GLU A 167 -5.17 10.35 1.56
C GLU A 167 -4.11 11.31 0.98
N ASP A 168 -3.20 11.79 1.81
CA ASP A 168 -2.05 12.64 1.45
C ASP A 168 -0.73 11.85 1.34
N GLY A 169 -0.78 10.52 1.36
CA GLY A 169 0.32 9.60 1.14
C GLY A 169 0.14 8.69 -0.07
N VAL A 170 -0.96 8.83 -0.80
CA VAL A 170 -1.24 8.19 -2.10
C VAL A 170 -1.68 9.25 -3.10
N ASP A 171 -1.51 9.01 -4.39
CA ASP A 171 -2.07 9.87 -5.44
C ASP A 171 -2.30 9.09 -6.75
N ALA A 172 -2.88 9.74 -7.76
CA ALA A 172 -3.23 9.16 -9.05
C ALA A 172 -2.95 10.14 -10.19
N PHE A 173 -3.09 9.71 -11.45
CA PHE A 173 -2.92 10.60 -12.60
C PHE A 173 -3.84 11.82 -12.55
N THR A 174 -5.07 11.64 -12.08
CA THR A 174 -6.05 12.72 -11.94
C THR A 174 -6.63 12.78 -10.53
N GLU A 175 -7.13 13.95 -10.13
CA GLU A 175 -7.88 14.12 -8.88
C GLU A 175 -9.10 13.20 -8.83
N LYS A 176 -9.81 13.07 -9.95
CA LYS A 176 -10.99 12.20 -10.05
C LYS A 176 -10.63 10.74 -9.74
N ASP A 177 -9.55 10.24 -10.30
CA ASP A 177 -9.10 8.86 -10.08
C ASP A 177 -8.67 8.65 -8.63
N HIS A 178 -7.97 9.63 -8.06
CA HIS A 178 -7.56 9.60 -6.66
C HIS A 178 -8.77 9.54 -5.72
N VAL A 179 -9.70 10.47 -5.84
CA VAL A 179 -10.90 10.52 -4.98
C VAL A 179 -11.77 9.28 -5.17
N SER A 180 -11.97 8.83 -6.42
CA SER A 180 -12.74 7.62 -6.71
C SER A 180 -12.12 6.37 -6.12
N GLY A 181 -10.78 6.24 -6.18
CA GLY A 181 -10.07 5.10 -5.59
C GLY A 181 -10.19 5.07 -4.07
N LEU A 182 -10.01 6.21 -3.40
CA LEU A 182 -10.18 6.33 -1.94
C LEU A 182 -11.60 5.98 -1.50
N ASP A 183 -12.61 6.54 -2.17
CA ASP A 183 -14.01 6.27 -1.87
C ASP A 183 -14.36 4.80 -2.08
N TYR A 184 -13.86 4.20 -3.16
CA TYR A 184 -14.07 2.78 -3.43
C TYR A 184 -13.46 1.88 -2.35
N MET A 185 -12.18 2.11 -1.98
CA MET A 185 -11.53 1.33 -0.92
C MET A 185 -12.26 1.47 0.42
N LYS A 186 -12.74 2.67 0.75
CA LYS A 186 -13.52 2.92 1.96
C LYS A 186 -14.82 2.12 1.97
N ARG A 187 -15.62 2.19 0.91
CA ARG A 187 -16.95 1.56 0.82
C ARG A 187 -16.90 0.06 0.61
N ALA A 188 -15.98 -0.40 -0.24
CA ALA A 188 -15.93 -1.81 -0.64
C ALA A 188 -15.08 -2.69 0.29
N TYR A 189 -14.01 -2.13 0.86
CA TYR A 189 -13.04 -2.90 1.66
C TYR A 189 -12.93 -2.45 3.11
N GLY A 190 -13.73 -1.46 3.52
CA GLY A 190 -13.68 -0.95 4.89
C GLY A 190 -12.38 -0.21 5.23
N ALA A 191 -11.62 0.25 4.22
CA ALA A 191 -10.37 0.96 4.45
C ALA A 191 -10.60 2.26 5.26
N LYS A 192 -9.75 2.47 6.26
CA LYS A 192 -9.71 3.74 7.01
C LYS A 192 -8.94 4.75 6.18
N ILE A 193 -9.65 5.72 5.59
CA ILE A 193 -9.04 6.85 4.88
C ILE A 193 -8.85 7.99 5.89
N THR A 194 -7.64 8.54 6.00
CA THR A 194 -7.30 9.58 6.98
C THR A 194 -6.07 10.38 6.54
N LYS A 195 -5.69 11.41 7.28
CA LYS A 195 -4.44 12.13 7.06
C LYS A 195 -3.25 11.37 7.63
N LEU A 196 -2.08 11.56 7.03
CA LEU A 196 -0.86 10.95 7.52
C LEU A 196 -0.50 11.41 8.95
N SER A 197 -0.76 12.67 9.27
CA SER A 197 -0.58 13.21 10.63
C SER A 197 -1.33 12.43 11.70
N ASP A 198 -2.59 12.02 11.39
CA ASP A 198 -3.42 11.26 12.32
C ASP A 198 -2.90 9.82 12.48
N ILE A 199 -2.36 9.25 11.39
CA ILE A 199 -1.70 7.94 11.44
C ILE A 199 -0.50 8.00 12.37
N ILE A 200 0.42 8.92 12.14
CA ILE A 200 1.63 9.08 12.98
C ILE A 200 1.28 9.27 14.45
N SER A 201 0.24 10.04 14.74
CA SER A 201 -0.22 10.27 16.12
C SER A 201 -0.81 9.01 16.78
N SER A 202 -1.19 8.00 15.99
CA SER A 202 -1.81 6.75 16.46
C SER A 202 -0.84 5.56 16.53
N LEU A 203 0.34 5.66 15.91
CA LEU A 203 1.38 4.63 15.90
C LEU A 203 2.25 4.70 17.17
#